data_87eec6c0c8f05ae67d235f50202834c2
#
_entry.id   87eec6c0c8f05ae67d235f50202834c2
#
_cell.length_a   1.000
_cell.length_b   1.000
_cell.length_c   1.000
_cell.angle_alpha   90.00
_cell.angle_beta   90.00
_cell.angle_gamma   90.00
#
_symmetry.space_group_name_H-M   'P 1'
#
loop_
_entity.id
_entity.type
_entity.pdbx_description
1 polymer ?
#
loop_
_entity_poly.entity_id
_entity_poly.type
_entity_poly.pdbx_seq_one_letter_code
_entity_poly.pdbx_strand_id
1 'polypeptide(L)'
;MIFGKTLGKCLISIIAIAVLSNSAYASHKNKGKSASQKVKGPLSVMVLGSGGPIANVEGRASAGYLIFTDGTPRILMDVGGGTYQRLAQSGTNVKDLDIVLLSHLHADHTGDLTSVMKTIYFHNNQARNQAVAQGIVLAGRTAPINIYGPGETTLPAGPGVTYPNGLPVYPSTGDYVHNHYSVQKGGVERYLAAFVNGISDDDGPMGPGTAVSKFAYTANDLSSTVPGATIETVLDTDDGLVVKAIAVDHGPVPAVAFRIEYKGYSVVYSGDTGTKGIGPNHLGQSNMATISEDADMLIYDTAVMEMGDAPANPLFHILHTQPSLIADVAKTANVKTLVLSHLTPVTSPRVDEIKDIIEDAGFEGKIKEAKDLKVYNLSKMSRK
;
A
#
# COMPACT_ATOMS: atom_id res chain seq x y z
N MET A 1 -29.07 -9.15 52.64
CA MET A 1 -27.78 -8.54 52.94
C MET A 1 -26.70 -9.58 52.67
N ILE A 2 -26.31 -9.80 51.43
CA ILE A 2 -25.07 -10.49 50.96
C ILE A 2 -25.07 -10.31 49.40
N PHE A 3 -24.60 -9.17 48.94
CA PHE A 3 -24.15 -8.97 47.56
C PHE A 3 -23.15 -7.82 47.61
N GLY A 4 -21.89 -8.14 47.58
CA GLY A 4 -20.88 -7.10 47.53
C GLY A 4 -19.48 -7.56 47.88
N LYS A 5 -18.91 -8.53 47.21
CA LYS A 5 -17.45 -8.84 47.33
C LYS A 5 -16.84 -9.59 46.13
N THR A 6 -17.46 -9.61 44.94
CA THR A 6 -16.93 -10.41 43.83
C THR A 6 -16.49 -9.60 42.59
N LEU A 7 -16.68 -8.28 42.59
CA LEU A 7 -16.26 -7.45 41.41
C LEU A 7 -14.82 -6.92 41.48
N GLY A 8 -14.15 -7.02 42.64
CA GLY A 8 -12.81 -6.44 42.80
C GLY A 8 -11.65 -7.29 42.30
N LYS A 9 -11.86 -8.56 41.96
CA LYS A 9 -10.77 -9.48 41.59
C LYS A 9 -10.60 -9.70 40.08
N CYS A 10 -11.57 -9.34 39.25
CA CYS A 10 -11.45 -9.48 37.80
C CYS A 10 -10.68 -8.34 37.08
N LEU A 11 -10.66 -7.13 37.68
CA LEU A 11 -9.95 -6.00 37.06
C LEU A 11 -8.42 -6.09 37.18
N ILE A 12 -7.91 -6.77 38.25
CA ILE A 12 -6.47 -6.87 38.46
C ILE A 12 -5.81 -7.93 37.56
N SER A 13 -6.57 -8.93 37.12
CA SER A 13 -6.03 -9.99 36.26
C SER A 13 -5.83 -9.55 34.80
N ILE A 14 -6.56 -8.55 34.33
CA ILE A 14 -6.43 -8.05 32.93
C ILE A 14 -5.19 -7.15 32.79
N ILE A 15 -4.82 -6.41 33.85
CA ILE A 15 -3.62 -5.55 33.83
C ILE A 15 -2.33 -6.38 33.91
N ALA A 16 -2.35 -7.53 34.58
CA ALA A 16 -1.19 -8.40 34.70
C ALA A 16 -0.83 -9.15 33.39
N ILE A 17 -1.80 -9.44 32.54
CA ILE A 17 -1.55 -10.10 31.24
C ILE A 17 -0.92 -9.14 30.22
N ALA A 18 -1.23 -7.85 30.30
CA ALA A 18 -0.62 -6.84 29.42
C ALA A 18 0.86 -6.56 29.76
N VAL A 19 1.27 -6.77 31.02
CA VAL A 19 2.66 -6.54 31.47
C VAL A 19 3.56 -7.76 31.18
N LEU A 20 3.01 -8.97 31.14
CA LEU A 20 3.80 -10.19 30.89
C LEU A 20 4.07 -10.46 29.40
N SER A 21 3.29 -9.86 28.49
CA SER A 21 3.57 -9.97 27.06
C SER A 21 4.73 -9.10 26.57
N ASN A 22 5.12 -8.07 27.33
CA ASN A 22 6.25 -7.21 26.98
C ASN A 22 7.63 -7.82 27.22
N SER A 23 7.77 -8.82 28.09
CA SER A 23 9.05 -9.50 28.33
C SER A 23 9.33 -10.66 27.37
N ALA A 24 8.31 -11.22 26.72
CA ALA A 24 8.49 -12.31 25.76
C ALA A 24 8.95 -11.84 24.38
N TYR A 25 8.67 -10.58 24.01
CA TYR A 25 9.08 -10.02 22.72
C TYR A 25 10.55 -9.60 22.68
N ALA A 26 11.20 -9.42 23.81
CA ALA A 26 12.59 -8.95 23.90
C ALA A 26 13.64 -10.07 23.93
N SER A 27 13.25 -11.36 23.99
CA SER A 27 14.19 -12.45 24.29
C SER A 27 14.35 -13.52 23.20
N HIS A 28 13.67 -13.44 22.07
CA HIS A 28 14.00 -14.28 20.94
C HIS A 28 15.06 -13.60 20.05
N LYS A 29 16.32 -13.68 20.48
CA LYS A 29 17.45 -13.59 19.56
C LYS A 29 17.40 -14.81 18.64
N ASN A 30 16.52 -14.78 17.67
CA ASN A 30 16.58 -15.66 16.53
C ASN A 30 17.86 -15.32 15.75
N LYS A 31 18.84 -16.21 15.80
CA LYS A 31 20.04 -16.20 14.96
C LYS A 31 19.70 -16.59 13.52
N GLY A 32 18.61 -16.08 12.99
CA GLY A 32 18.38 -15.96 11.57
C GLY A 32 18.99 -14.62 11.16
N LYS A 33 20.03 -14.62 10.37
CA LYS A 33 20.59 -13.43 9.72
C LYS A 33 19.57 -12.87 8.74
N SER A 34 18.52 -12.22 9.24
CA SER A 34 17.87 -11.16 8.51
C SER A 34 18.84 -9.98 8.57
N ALA A 35 19.68 -9.86 7.58
CA ALA A 35 20.31 -8.58 7.29
C ALA A 35 19.15 -7.66 6.89
N SER A 36 18.55 -6.98 7.84
CA SER A 36 17.64 -5.89 7.56
C SER A 36 18.40 -4.92 6.66
N GLN A 37 18.04 -4.89 5.38
CA GLN A 37 18.67 -3.95 4.46
C GLN A 37 18.42 -2.57 5.04
N LYS A 38 19.49 -1.86 5.38
CA LYS A 38 19.37 -0.57 6.06
C LYS A 38 18.74 0.43 5.11
N VAL A 39 17.66 1.06 5.54
CA VAL A 39 17.08 2.24 4.87
C VAL A 39 18.10 3.36 4.89
N LYS A 40 18.41 3.95 3.74
CA LYS A 40 19.43 4.99 3.55
C LYS A 40 19.01 5.98 2.47
N GLY A 41 19.51 7.20 2.59
CA GLY A 41 19.27 8.26 1.61
C GLY A 41 17.94 8.98 1.81
N PRO A 42 17.66 9.95 0.93
CA PRO A 42 16.48 10.82 1.10
C PRO A 42 15.16 10.07 0.84
N LEU A 43 15.13 9.22 -0.18
CA LEU A 43 13.93 8.47 -0.57
C LEU A 43 14.27 7.00 -0.69
N SER A 44 13.49 6.13 -0.07
CA SER A 44 13.67 4.68 -0.12
C SER A 44 12.35 3.95 -0.17
N VAL A 45 12.34 2.79 -0.79
CA VAL A 45 11.19 1.89 -0.87
C VAL A 45 11.55 0.54 -0.27
N MET A 46 10.74 0.08 0.69
CA MET A 46 10.77 -1.31 1.14
C MET A 46 9.59 -2.04 0.51
N VAL A 47 9.86 -3.12 -0.20
CA VAL A 47 8.81 -4.01 -0.71
C VAL A 47 8.29 -4.86 0.44
N LEU A 48 7.04 -4.71 0.81
CA LEU A 48 6.37 -5.57 1.79
C LEU A 48 5.72 -6.78 1.11
N GLY A 49 5.28 -6.59 -0.14
CA GLY A 49 4.71 -7.66 -0.95
C GLY A 49 4.97 -7.42 -2.43
N SER A 50 5.46 -8.45 -3.10
CA SER A 50 5.86 -8.44 -4.51
C SER A 50 5.03 -9.38 -5.39
N GLY A 51 4.05 -10.08 -4.79
CA GLY A 51 3.14 -10.98 -5.47
C GLY A 51 1.87 -10.29 -5.96
N GLY A 52 1.20 -10.94 -6.90
CA GLY A 52 -0.10 -10.55 -7.44
C GLY A 52 -1.26 -11.32 -6.79
N PRO A 53 -2.42 -11.42 -7.52
CA PRO A 53 -3.68 -11.92 -6.96
C PRO A 53 -3.67 -13.42 -6.67
N ILE A 54 -2.73 -14.16 -7.25
CA ILE A 54 -2.66 -15.62 -7.10
C ILE A 54 -1.46 -15.95 -6.21
N ALA A 55 -1.72 -16.58 -5.08
CA ALA A 55 -0.68 -17.06 -4.19
C ALA A 55 0.27 -18.03 -4.91
N ASN A 56 1.57 -17.86 -4.70
CA ASN A 56 2.59 -18.70 -5.29
C ASN A 56 3.35 -19.50 -4.23
N VAL A 57 4.04 -20.55 -4.67
CA VAL A 57 4.81 -21.45 -3.78
C VAL A 57 6.01 -20.75 -3.14
N GLU A 58 6.46 -19.63 -3.66
CA GLU A 58 7.56 -18.83 -3.11
C GLU A 58 7.14 -18.02 -1.88
N GLY A 59 5.83 -17.97 -1.59
CA GLY A 59 5.29 -17.30 -0.42
C GLY A 59 5.42 -15.78 -0.47
N ARG A 60 5.38 -15.18 -1.67
CA ARG A 60 5.32 -13.73 -1.83
C ARG A 60 4.03 -13.20 -1.20
N ALA A 61 4.12 -12.14 -0.42
CA ALA A 61 2.95 -11.38 -0.02
C ALA A 61 2.40 -10.61 -1.24
N SER A 62 1.10 -10.35 -1.26
CA SER A 62 0.47 -9.52 -2.28
C SER A 62 0.94 -8.06 -2.18
N ALA A 63 0.62 -7.25 -3.18
CA ALA A 63 1.17 -5.91 -3.37
C ALA A 63 1.18 -5.04 -2.10
N GLY A 64 2.35 -4.49 -1.78
CA GLY A 64 2.51 -3.57 -0.65
C GLY A 64 3.91 -2.98 -0.59
N TYR A 65 4.00 -1.65 -0.39
CA TYR A 65 5.27 -0.93 -0.40
C TYR A 65 5.29 0.14 0.68
N LEU A 66 6.39 0.19 1.44
CA LEU A 66 6.60 1.21 2.45
C LEU A 66 7.65 2.21 1.98
N ILE A 67 7.24 3.47 1.89
CA ILE A 67 8.09 4.58 1.47
C ILE A 67 8.67 5.27 2.68
N PHE A 68 9.96 5.56 2.59
CA PHE A 68 10.70 6.29 3.61
C PHE A 68 11.24 7.60 3.05
N THR A 69 11.11 8.68 3.81
CA THR A 69 11.82 9.93 3.59
C THR A 69 12.81 10.14 4.72
N ASP A 70 14.09 10.37 4.38
CA ASP A 70 15.20 10.53 5.35
C ASP A 70 15.24 9.41 6.42
N GLY A 71 14.88 8.20 6.02
CA GLY A 71 14.85 7.02 6.91
C GLY A 71 13.60 6.86 7.76
N THR A 72 12.64 7.78 7.69
CA THR A 72 11.35 7.73 8.40
C THR A 72 10.27 7.14 7.50
N PRO A 73 9.46 6.15 7.95
CA PRO A 73 8.34 5.64 7.19
C PRO A 73 7.25 6.71 7.07
N ARG A 74 6.79 6.97 5.85
CA ARG A 74 5.84 8.05 5.54
C ARG A 74 4.58 7.59 4.84
N ILE A 75 4.69 6.65 3.90
CA ILE A 75 3.58 6.24 3.04
C ILE A 75 3.56 4.73 2.93
N LEU A 76 2.37 4.14 3.01
CA LEU A 76 2.10 2.79 2.51
C LEU A 76 1.39 2.90 1.17
N MET A 77 1.93 2.25 0.14
CA MET A 77 1.28 2.07 -1.16
C MET A 77 0.84 0.62 -1.26
N ASP A 78 -0.45 0.41 -1.38
CA ASP A 78 -1.15 -0.86 -1.28
C ASP A 78 -0.85 -1.66 0.00
N VAL A 79 -1.80 -2.46 0.40
CA VAL A 79 -1.77 -3.24 1.64
C VAL A 79 -2.42 -4.61 1.42
N GLY A 80 -1.96 -5.31 0.41
CA GLY A 80 -2.45 -6.63 0.04
C GLY A 80 -2.17 -7.71 1.09
N GLY A 81 -2.73 -8.89 0.89
CA GLY A 81 -2.62 -9.99 1.83
C GLY A 81 -1.16 -10.40 2.10
N GLY A 82 -0.78 -10.48 3.37
CA GLY A 82 0.58 -10.76 3.83
C GLY A 82 1.43 -9.51 4.10
N THR A 83 1.03 -8.34 3.64
CA THR A 83 1.71 -7.05 3.90
C THR A 83 1.85 -6.80 5.40
N TYR A 84 0.82 -7.06 6.19
CA TYR A 84 0.85 -6.94 7.64
C TYR A 84 1.95 -7.79 8.28
N GLN A 85 2.08 -9.04 7.85
CA GLN A 85 3.11 -9.94 8.38
C GLN A 85 4.52 -9.48 7.99
N ARG A 86 4.71 -9.01 6.77
CA ARG A 86 5.99 -8.47 6.30
C ARG A 86 6.36 -7.17 7.01
N LEU A 87 5.37 -6.32 7.30
CA LEU A 87 5.57 -5.12 8.11
C LEU A 87 6.10 -5.49 9.51
N ALA A 88 5.48 -6.47 10.15
CA ALA A 88 5.95 -6.98 11.45
C ALA A 88 7.37 -7.58 11.37
N GLN A 89 7.66 -8.37 10.33
CA GLN A 89 8.98 -8.97 10.10
C GLN A 89 10.06 -7.91 9.82
N SER A 90 9.70 -6.79 9.21
CA SER A 90 10.62 -5.69 8.95
C SER A 90 11.12 -5.01 10.23
N GLY A 91 10.39 -5.14 11.33
CA GLY A 91 10.65 -4.44 12.58
C GLY A 91 10.46 -2.93 12.50
N THR A 92 9.84 -2.42 11.43
CA THR A 92 9.63 -0.98 11.25
C THR A 92 8.55 -0.48 12.18
N ASN A 93 8.85 0.60 12.90
CA ASN A 93 7.86 1.30 13.71
C ASN A 93 7.09 2.29 12.84
N VAL A 94 5.78 2.10 12.74
CA VAL A 94 4.88 2.92 11.89
C VAL A 94 3.95 3.81 12.73
N LYS A 95 4.33 4.12 13.97
CA LYS A 95 3.48 4.92 14.88
C LYS A 95 3.06 6.29 14.33
N ASP A 96 3.88 6.88 13.48
CA ASP A 96 3.66 8.22 12.92
C ASP A 96 3.18 8.19 11.46
N LEU A 97 3.03 6.98 10.88
CA LEU A 97 2.55 6.85 9.52
C LEU A 97 1.06 7.25 9.43
N ASP A 98 0.73 8.12 8.48
CA ASP A 98 -0.61 8.68 8.33
C ASP A 98 -1.11 8.71 6.88
N ILE A 99 -0.35 8.18 5.94
CA ILE A 99 -0.70 8.17 4.52
C ILE A 99 -0.76 6.73 4.01
N VAL A 100 -1.91 6.34 3.47
CA VAL A 100 -2.11 5.09 2.75
C VAL A 100 -2.63 5.41 1.35
N LEU A 101 -1.96 4.89 0.34
CA LEU A 101 -2.33 5.03 -1.06
C LEU A 101 -2.81 3.68 -1.58
N LEU A 102 -4.01 3.61 -2.11
CA LEU A 102 -4.58 2.41 -2.73
C LEU A 102 -4.63 2.63 -4.24
N SER A 103 -3.92 1.78 -4.99
CA SER A 103 -3.93 1.87 -6.45
C SER A 103 -5.29 1.50 -7.02
N HIS A 104 -5.94 0.50 -6.46
CA HIS A 104 -7.30 0.06 -6.72
C HIS A 104 -7.80 -0.84 -5.58
N LEU A 105 -9.04 -1.34 -5.69
CA LEU A 105 -9.71 -1.97 -4.55
C LEU A 105 -9.77 -3.51 -4.62
N HIS A 106 -8.98 -4.18 -5.44
CA HIS A 106 -8.87 -5.63 -5.39
C HIS A 106 -8.29 -6.11 -4.05
N ALA A 107 -8.63 -7.33 -3.66
CA ALA A 107 -8.27 -7.89 -2.36
C ALA A 107 -6.75 -8.05 -2.17
N ASP A 108 -6.02 -8.31 -3.23
CA ASP A 108 -4.56 -8.41 -3.22
C ASP A 108 -3.84 -7.04 -3.12
N HIS A 109 -4.60 -5.94 -3.11
CA HIS A 109 -4.13 -4.57 -2.85
C HIS A 109 -4.67 -3.98 -1.55
N THR A 110 -5.73 -4.56 -0.97
CA THR A 110 -6.43 -4.00 0.21
C THR A 110 -6.58 -4.97 1.38
N GLY A 111 -6.28 -6.26 1.18
CA GLY A 111 -6.66 -7.35 2.09
C GLY A 111 -6.17 -7.18 3.55
N ASP A 112 -5.04 -6.54 3.76
CA ASP A 112 -4.50 -6.31 5.11
C ASP A 112 -4.73 -4.89 5.66
N LEU A 113 -5.54 -4.06 4.97
CA LEU A 113 -5.76 -2.66 5.35
C LEU A 113 -6.16 -2.52 6.83
N THR A 114 -7.11 -3.32 7.29
CA THR A 114 -7.56 -3.31 8.69
C THR A 114 -6.42 -3.61 9.68
N SER A 115 -5.62 -4.64 9.39
CA SER A 115 -4.52 -5.06 10.26
C SER A 115 -3.40 -4.03 10.29
N VAL A 116 -3.14 -3.39 9.16
CA VAL A 116 -2.12 -2.33 9.04
C VAL A 116 -2.55 -1.08 9.80
N MET A 117 -3.78 -0.60 9.59
CA MET A 117 -4.32 0.56 10.32
C MET A 117 -4.29 0.33 11.83
N LYS A 118 -4.74 -0.84 12.29
CA LYS A 118 -4.64 -1.24 13.70
C LYS A 118 -3.19 -1.16 14.20
N THR A 119 -2.22 -1.62 13.40
CA THR A 119 -0.81 -1.63 13.78
C THR A 119 -0.25 -0.22 13.97
N ILE A 120 -0.62 0.72 13.12
CA ILE A 120 -0.21 2.13 13.24
C ILE A 120 -0.67 2.69 14.60
N TYR A 121 -1.94 2.52 14.92
CA TYR A 121 -2.48 2.95 16.21
C TYR A 121 -1.86 2.22 17.39
N PHE A 122 -1.63 0.93 17.25
CA PHE A 122 -1.04 0.10 18.30
C PHE A 122 0.40 0.54 18.62
N HIS A 123 1.21 0.79 17.60
CA HIS A 123 2.57 1.31 17.79
C HIS A 123 2.57 2.69 18.45
N ASN A 124 1.63 3.57 18.07
CA ASN A 124 1.48 4.87 18.71
C ASN A 124 1.14 4.72 20.20
N ASN A 125 0.15 3.89 20.53
CA ASN A 125 -0.25 3.64 21.91
C ASN A 125 0.88 3.01 22.74
N GLN A 126 1.61 2.06 22.18
CA GLN A 126 2.77 1.44 22.84
C GLN A 126 3.87 2.47 23.13
N ALA A 127 4.17 3.36 22.18
CA ALA A 127 5.15 4.42 22.39
C ALA A 127 4.74 5.38 23.53
N ARG A 128 3.45 5.72 23.61
CA ARG A 128 2.92 6.53 24.73
C ARG A 128 3.06 5.83 26.07
N ASN A 129 2.69 4.57 26.15
CA ASN A 129 2.81 3.79 27.40
C ASN A 129 4.26 3.67 27.86
N GLN A 130 5.20 3.49 26.94
CA GLN A 130 6.63 3.46 27.24
C GLN A 130 7.13 4.82 27.75
N ALA A 131 6.69 5.92 27.15
CA ALA A 131 7.02 7.27 27.59
C ALA A 131 6.49 7.55 29.00
N VAL A 132 5.25 7.20 29.27
CA VAL A 132 4.64 7.34 30.63
C VAL A 132 5.42 6.55 31.67
N ALA A 133 5.85 5.33 31.36
CA ALA A 133 6.68 4.52 32.27
C ALA A 133 8.05 5.16 32.58
N GLN A 134 8.51 6.11 31.77
CA GLN A 134 9.73 6.90 31.96
C GLN A 134 9.47 8.29 32.51
N GLY A 135 8.24 8.59 32.94
CA GLY A 135 7.86 9.92 33.41
C GLY A 135 7.75 10.98 32.32
N ILE A 136 7.69 10.57 31.05
CA ILE A 136 7.59 11.45 29.89
C ILE A 136 6.14 11.47 29.40
N VAL A 137 5.61 12.66 29.14
CA VAL A 137 4.31 12.83 28.50
C VAL A 137 4.53 12.90 26.98
N LEU A 138 4.19 11.82 26.29
CA LEU A 138 4.18 11.82 24.84
C LEU A 138 2.75 12.09 24.34
N ALA A 139 2.60 13.12 23.52
CA ALA A 139 1.32 13.40 22.86
C ALA A 139 0.86 12.18 22.06
N GLY A 140 -0.44 11.94 22.06
CA GLY A 140 -1.03 10.97 21.15
C GLY A 140 -1.03 11.48 19.73
N ARG A 141 -1.47 10.61 18.85
CA ARG A 141 -1.67 10.93 17.46
C ARG A 141 -2.73 12.04 17.31
N THR A 142 -2.43 13.08 16.57
CA THR A 142 -3.34 14.23 16.36
C THR A 142 -3.94 14.26 14.97
N ALA A 143 -3.38 13.46 14.03
CA ALA A 143 -3.85 13.38 12.66
C ALA A 143 -4.54 12.03 12.40
N PRO A 144 -5.61 11.98 11.57
CA PRO A 144 -6.20 10.73 11.10
C PRO A 144 -5.21 9.97 10.20
N ILE A 145 -5.52 8.71 9.92
CA ILE A 145 -4.90 8.00 8.80
C ILE A 145 -5.63 8.46 7.53
N ASN A 146 -4.89 9.04 6.59
CA ASN A 146 -5.45 9.53 5.33
C ASN A 146 -5.30 8.45 4.28
N ILE A 147 -6.41 7.95 3.77
CA ILE A 147 -6.46 6.92 2.74
C ILE A 147 -6.87 7.60 1.44
N TYR A 148 -6.09 7.39 0.39
CA TYR A 148 -6.34 7.91 -0.94
C TYR A 148 -6.43 6.74 -1.92
N GLY A 149 -7.34 6.81 -2.87
CA GLY A 149 -7.46 5.80 -3.91
C GLY A 149 -8.53 6.17 -4.93
N PRO A 150 -8.82 5.31 -5.93
CA PRO A 150 -9.69 5.67 -7.03
C PRO A 150 -11.11 5.95 -6.58
N GLY A 151 -11.77 6.88 -7.30
CA GLY A 151 -13.20 7.11 -7.24
C GLY A 151 -13.99 5.93 -7.82
N GLU A 152 -15.31 6.03 -7.78
CA GLU A 152 -16.20 5.02 -8.35
C GLU A 152 -16.06 4.91 -9.87
N THR A 153 -16.39 3.75 -10.43
CA THR A 153 -16.46 3.62 -11.87
C THR A 153 -17.77 4.19 -12.41
N THR A 154 -17.67 4.92 -13.51
CA THR A 154 -18.84 5.33 -14.32
C THR A 154 -19.08 4.36 -15.49
N LEU A 155 -18.19 3.35 -15.67
CA LEU A 155 -18.33 2.39 -16.73
C LEU A 155 -19.48 1.43 -16.42
N PRO A 156 -20.27 1.05 -17.44
CA PRO A 156 -21.31 0.04 -17.25
C PRO A 156 -20.68 -1.30 -16.88
N ALA A 157 -21.37 -2.08 -16.08
CA ALA A 157 -21.04 -3.48 -15.88
C ALA A 157 -20.91 -4.17 -17.26
N GLY A 158 -19.99 -5.12 -17.35
CA GLY A 158 -19.84 -5.92 -18.57
C GLY A 158 -21.15 -6.62 -18.98
N PRO A 159 -21.24 -7.13 -20.20
CA PRO A 159 -22.44 -7.81 -20.68
C PRO A 159 -22.94 -8.89 -19.72
N GLY A 160 -24.19 -8.85 -19.33
CA GLY A 160 -24.80 -9.82 -18.42
C GLY A 160 -24.60 -9.55 -16.92
N VAL A 161 -23.90 -8.49 -16.55
CA VAL A 161 -23.75 -8.06 -15.16
C VAL A 161 -24.74 -6.93 -14.87
N THR A 162 -25.67 -7.16 -13.95
CA THR A 162 -26.59 -6.14 -13.45
C THR A 162 -26.37 -5.98 -11.95
N TYR A 163 -26.19 -4.72 -11.53
CA TYR A 163 -26.11 -4.38 -10.11
C TYR A 163 -27.49 -3.89 -9.65
N PRO A 164 -28.02 -4.44 -8.55
CA PRO A 164 -29.31 -3.99 -8.02
C PRO A 164 -29.21 -2.54 -7.54
N ASN A 165 -30.31 -1.80 -7.71
CA ASN A 165 -30.52 -0.46 -7.12
C ASN A 165 -29.60 0.66 -7.62
N GLY A 166 -29.04 0.56 -8.83
CA GLY A 166 -28.22 1.63 -9.41
C GLY A 166 -26.91 1.89 -8.70
N LEU A 167 -26.43 0.92 -7.93
CA LEU A 167 -25.09 1.00 -7.34
C LEU A 167 -24.02 0.97 -8.42
N PRO A 168 -22.90 1.71 -8.23
CA PRO A 168 -21.77 1.63 -9.14
C PRO A 168 -21.19 0.21 -9.17
N VAL A 169 -20.62 -0.16 -10.32
CA VAL A 169 -20.02 -1.50 -10.52
C VAL A 169 -18.89 -1.73 -9.52
N TYR A 170 -18.08 -0.71 -9.31
CA TYR A 170 -17.03 -0.69 -8.30
C TYR A 170 -17.24 0.55 -7.42
N PRO A 171 -17.17 0.40 -6.09
CA PRO A 171 -17.30 1.52 -5.18
C PRO A 171 -16.10 2.46 -5.29
N SER A 172 -16.27 3.68 -4.83
CA SER A 172 -15.15 4.57 -4.55
C SER A 172 -14.33 4.09 -3.34
N THR A 173 -13.12 4.58 -3.19
CA THR A 173 -12.31 4.37 -1.98
C THR A 173 -13.02 4.87 -0.75
N GLY A 174 -13.71 6.02 -0.84
CA GLY A 174 -14.53 6.57 0.23
C GLY A 174 -15.61 5.60 0.69
N ASP A 175 -16.39 5.07 -0.25
CA ASP A 175 -17.45 4.10 0.05
C ASP A 175 -16.91 2.78 0.58
N TYR A 176 -15.83 2.27 -0.03
CA TYR A 176 -15.18 1.04 0.40
C TYR A 176 -14.73 1.13 1.87
N VAL A 177 -13.98 2.17 2.20
CA VAL A 177 -13.43 2.37 3.54
C VAL A 177 -14.57 2.64 4.54
N HIS A 178 -15.52 3.53 4.21
CA HIS A 178 -16.62 3.85 5.10
C HIS A 178 -17.52 2.64 5.39
N ASN A 179 -17.89 1.87 4.37
CA ASN A 179 -18.73 0.69 4.55
C ASN A 179 -18.04 -0.40 5.36
N HIS A 180 -16.71 -0.50 5.29
CA HIS A 180 -15.94 -1.49 6.04
C HIS A 180 -15.68 -1.06 7.49
N TYR A 181 -15.35 0.21 7.73
CA TYR A 181 -14.86 0.68 9.03
C TYR A 181 -15.92 1.36 9.89
N SER A 182 -16.89 2.06 9.30
CA SER A 182 -17.81 2.87 10.09
C SER A 182 -18.62 2.06 11.09
N VAL A 183 -18.91 2.67 12.23
CA VAL A 183 -19.73 2.09 13.30
C VAL A 183 -21.13 1.69 12.80
N GLN A 184 -21.71 2.49 11.89
CA GLN A 184 -23.04 2.26 11.35
C GLN A 184 -23.11 1.15 10.31
N LYS A 185 -22.01 0.90 9.57
CA LYS A 185 -21.98 -0.02 8.44
C LYS A 185 -21.26 -1.33 8.78
N GLY A 186 -19.96 -1.26 8.98
CA GLY A 186 -19.12 -2.46 9.17
C GLY A 186 -18.81 -2.78 10.63
N GLY A 187 -18.82 -1.79 11.51
CA GLY A 187 -18.53 -1.96 12.93
C GLY A 187 -17.04 -2.19 13.28
N VAL A 188 -16.15 -2.22 12.29
CA VAL A 188 -14.72 -2.46 12.51
C VAL A 188 -14.09 -1.30 13.31
N GLU A 189 -14.53 -0.07 13.08
CA GLU A 189 -14.08 1.11 13.83
C GLU A 189 -14.29 0.93 15.33
N ARG A 190 -15.49 0.49 15.75
CA ARG A 190 -15.80 0.23 17.16
C ARG A 190 -14.85 -0.81 17.78
N TYR A 191 -14.63 -1.89 17.07
CA TYR A 191 -13.72 -2.96 17.51
C TYR A 191 -12.28 -2.44 17.63
N LEU A 192 -11.77 -1.76 16.63
CA LEU A 192 -10.41 -1.23 16.64
C LEU A 192 -10.22 -0.14 17.69
N ALA A 193 -11.19 0.74 17.86
CA ALA A 193 -11.14 1.78 18.89
C ALA A 193 -11.04 1.19 20.30
N ALA A 194 -11.79 0.12 20.60
CA ALA A 194 -11.71 -0.55 21.89
C ALA A 194 -10.31 -1.13 22.18
N PHE A 195 -9.61 -1.61 21.17
CA PHE A 195 -8.24 -2.14 21.30
C PHE A 195 -7.16 -1.08 21.39
N VAL A 196 -7.33 0.01 20.69
CA VAL A 196 -6.29 1.03 20.52
C VAL A 196 -6.34 2.06 21.65
N ASN A 197 -7.53 2.48 22.03
CA ASN A 197 -7.74 3.61 22.91
C ASN A 197 -8.58 3.28 24.16
N GLY A 198 -8.99 2.04 24.33
CA GLY A 198 -9.91 1.60 25.37
C GLY A 198 -11.36 1.53 24.88
N ILE A 199 -12.33 1.58 25.80
CA ILE A 199 -13.74 1.47 25.45
C ILE A 199 -14.15 2.74 24.70
N SER A 200 -14.62 2.55 23.47
CA SER A 200 -15.14 3.65 22.64
C SER A 200 -16.59 3.96 23.02
N ASP A 201 -16.85 5.21 23.26
CA ASP A 201 -18.18 5.81 23.19
C ASP A 201 -18.27 6.78 21.99
N ASP A 202 -19.38 7.49 21.84
CA ASP A 202 -19.57 8.43 20.73
C ASP A 202 -18.58 9.61 20.76
N ASP A 203 -18.01 9.90 21.94
CA ASP A 203 -16.99 10.93 22.13
C ASP A 203 -15.56 10.37 22.00
N GLY A 204 -15.45 9.07 21.82
CA GLY A 204 -14.19 8.32 21.76
C GLY A 204 -13.72 7.82 23.11
N PRO A 205 -12.80 6.85 23.09
CA PRO A 205 -12.42 6.08 24.28
C PRO A 205 -11.65 6.87 25.33
N MET A 206 -11.07 7.97 24.97
CA MET A 206 -10.29 8.85 25.86
C MET A 206 -11.03 10.10 26.25
N GLY A 207 -12.26 10.28 25.76
CA GLY A 207 -13.06 11.46 25.99
C GLY A 207 -12.63 12.69 25.16
N PRO A 208 -13.42 13.77 25.25
CA PRO A 208 -13.17 15.00 24.50
C PRO A 208 -11.81 15.61 24.79
N GLY A 209 -11.14 16.13 23.78
CA GLY A 209 -9.88 16.85 23.91
C GLY A 209 -8.64 16.00 24.16
N THR A 210 -8.75 14.67 24.20
CA THR A 210 -7.58 13.81 24.22
C THR A 210 -7.06 13.58 22.81
N ALA A 211 -5.75 13.62 22.67
CA ALA A 211 -5.13 13.24 21.41
C ALA A 211 -5.46 11.77 21.10
N VAL A 212 -5.95 11.50 19.91
CA VAL A 212 -6.42 10.17 19.50
C VAL A 212 -7.49 9.61 20.43
N SER A 213 -8.58 10.27 20.48
CA SER A 213 -9.76 9.79 21.18
C SER A 213 -10.54 8.73 20.42
N LYS A 214 -10.31 8.62 19.11
CA LYS A 214 -11.01 7.68 18.23
C LYS A 214 -10.06 7.00 17.26
N PHE A 215 -10.49 5.88 16.69
CA PHE A 215 -9.87 5.29 15.52
C PHE A 215 -10.18 6.19 14.31
N ALA A 216 -9.38 7.23 14.11
CA ALA A 216 -9.64 8.26 13.14
C ALA A 216 -8.99 7.94 11.78
N TYR A 217 -9.76 8.06 10.73
CA TYR A 217 -9.32 7.94 9.34
C TYR A 217 -10.08 8.94 8.46
N THR A 218 -9.52 9.25 7.30
CA THR A 218 -10.22 9.87 6.18
C THR A 218 -10.09 8.98 4.96
N ALA A 219 -11.03 9.06 4.04
CA ALA A 219 -10.94 8.38 2.76
C ALA A 219 -11.22 9.39 1.64
N ASN A 220 -10.34 9.45 0.66
CA ASN A 220 -10.31 10.49 -0.35
C ASN A 220 -10.30 9.84 -1.73
N ASP A 221 -11.27 10.17 -2.55
CA ASP A 221 -11.43 9.67 -3.90
C ASP A 221 -10.59 10.49 -4.88
N LEU A 222 -9.80 9.78 -5.69
CA LEU A 222 -9.01 10.35 -6.78
C LEU A 222 -9.71 10.11 -8.11
N SER A 223 -9.42 10.95 -9.11
CA SER A 223 -9.96 10.75 -10.44
C SER A 223 -9.50 9.41 -11.03
N SER A 224 -10.45 8.58 -11.44
CA SER A 224 -10.20 7.27 -12.04
C SER A 224 -10.62 7.20 -13.52
N THR A 225 -10.95 8.33 -14.12
CA THR A 225 -11.36 8.40 -15.54
C THR A 225 -10.12 8.41 -16.45
N VAL A 226 -9.89 7.32 -17.15
CA VAL A 226 -8.69 7.12 -17.99
C VAL A 226 -8.63 8.02 -19.20
N PRO A 227 -9.72 8.16 -20.03
CA PRO A 227 -9.69 9.08 -21.16
C PRO A 227 -9.59 10.53 -20.70
N GLY A 228 -8.55 11.23 -21.16
CA GLY A 228 -8.30 12.62 -20.80
C GLY A 228 -7.77 12.82 -19.37
N ALA A 229 -7.26 11.76 -18.74
CA ALA A 229 -6.62 11.85 -17.44
C ALA A 229 -5.47 12.86 -17.42
N THR A 230 -5.39 13.60 -16.34
CA THR A 230 -4.29 14.51 -16.04
C THR A 230 -3.68 14.16 -14.69
N ILE A 231 -2.42 14.48 -14.52
CA ILE A 231 -1.77 14.31 -13.21
C ILE A 231 -2.43 15.26 -12.20
N GLU A 232 -2.92 14.68 -11.10
CA GLU A 232 -3.39 15.45 -9.95
C GLU A 232 -2.38 15.39 -8.79
N THR A 233 -2.23 16.49 -8.06
CA THR A 233 -1.43 16.51 -6.84
C THR A 233 -2.29 16.05 -5.67
N VAL A 234 -1.93 14.90 -5.12
CA VAL A 234 -2.62 14.28 -3.96
C VAL A 234 -2.16 14.94 -2.66
N LEU A 235 -0.86 15.17 -2.54
CA LEU A 235 -0.23 15.79 -1.38
C LEU A 235 0.94 16.67 -1.83
N ASP A 236 1.11 17.80 -1.14
CA ASP A 236 2.28 18.66 -1.21
C ASP A 236 2.55 19.19 0.21
N THR A 237 3.59 18.68 0.83
CA THR A 237 3.88 18.93 2.25
C THR A 237 5.00 19.93 2.43
N ASP A 238 5.02 20.65 3.56
CA ASP A 238 6.01 21.68 3.87
C ASP A 238 7.45 21.16 3.88
N ASP A 239 7.65 19.86 4.13
CA ASP A 239 8.98 19.23 4.10
C ASP A 239 9.41 18.78 2.70
N GLY A 240 8.60 19.06 1.68
CA GLY A 240 8.90 18.82 0.26
C GLY A 240 8.57 17.41 -0.23
N LEU A 241 7.76 16.65 0.50
CA LEU A 241 7.17 15.42 -0.01
C LEU A 241 5.98 15.76 -0.90
N VAL A 242 6.04 15.36 -2.16
CA VAL A 242 4.94 15.52 -3.12
C VAL A 242 4.45 14.14 -3.57
N VAL A 243 3.14 13.96 -3.56
CA VAL A 243 2.48 12.77 -4.10
C VAL A 243 1.56 13.20 -5.22
N LYS A 244 1.69 12.55 -6.36
CA LYS A 244 0.86 12.76 -7.54
C LYS A 244 0.19 11.46 -7.95
N ALA A 245 -0.96 11.56 -8.59
CA ALA A 245 -1.70 10.42 -9.14
C ALA A 245 -2.18 10.68 -10.56
N ILE A 246 -2.43 9.62 -11.30
CA ILE A 246 -3.10 9.64 -12.60
C ILE A 246 -3.92 8.36 -12.77
N ALA A 247 -5.10 8.46 -13.39
CA ALA A 247 -5.89 7.28 -13.72
C ALA A 247 -5.16 6.39 -14.74
N VAL A 248 -5.20 5.08 -14.52
CA VAL A 248 -4.65 4.06 -15.44
C VAL A 248 -5.71 3.04 -15.81
N ASP A 249 -5.50 2.36 -16.95
CA ASP A 249 -6.46 1.37 -17.44
C ASP A 249 -6.26 0.02 -16.75
N HIS A 250 -7.27 -0.43 -16.02
CA HIS A 250 -7.34 -1.77 -15.45
C HIS A 250 -8.67 -2.46 -15.83
N GLY A 251 -9.02 -2.36 -17.09
CA GLY A 251 -10.30 -2.83 -17.63
C GLY A 251 -11.48 -2.07 -17.01
N PRO A 252 -12.46 -2.74 -16.40
CA PRO A 252 -13.60 -2.08 -15.76
C PRO A 252 -13.30 -1.56 -14.35
N VAL A 253 -12.14 -1.90 -13.77
CA VAL A 253 -11.79 -1.57 -12.39
C VAL A 253 -11.15 -0.19 -12.32
N PRO A 254 -11.69 0.73 -11.50
CA PRO A 254 -11.04 2.02 -11.26
C PRO A 254 -9.65 1.83 -10.69
N ALA A 255 -8.63 2.40 -11.33
CA ALA A 255 -7.25 2.28 -10.89
C ALA A 255 -6.46 3.57 -11.12
N VAL A 256 -5.48 3.81 -10.26
CA VAL A 256 -4.58 4.96 -10.33
C VAL A 256 -3.12 4.53 -10.12
N ALA A 257 -2.22 5.17 -10.84
CA ALA A 257 -0.80 5.12 -10.59
C ALA A 257 -0.38 6.29 -9.70
N PHE A 258 0.67 6.09 -8.90
CA PHE A 258 1.21 7.10 -8.00
C PHE A 258 2.64 7.46 -8.34
N ARG A 259 2.98 8.74 -8.16
CA ARG A 259 4.34 9.26 -8.20
C ARG A 259 4.66 9.97 -6.89
N ILE A 260 5.74 9.54 -6.24
CA ILE A 260 6.24 10.12 -5.01
C ILE A 260 7.54 10.85 -5.32
N GLU A 261 7.63 12.11 -4.97
CA GLU A 261 8.80 12.97 -5.15
C GLU A 261 9.29 13.47 -3.80
N TYR A 262 10.61 13.41 -3.57
CA TYR A 262 11.23 13.94 -2.37
C TYR A 262 12.69 14.30 -2.62
N LYS A 263 13.09 15.55 -2.33
CA LYS A 263 14.47 16.05 -2.46
C LYS A 263 15.12 15.73 -3.81
N GLY A 264 14.35 15.83 -4.89
CA GLY A 264 14.82 15.60 -6.26
C GLY A 264 14.96 14.14 -6.67
N TYR A 265 14.39 13.22 -5.90
CA TYR A 265 14.22 11.81 -6.26
C TYR A 265 12.75 11.49 -6.51
N SER A 266 12.51 10.50 -7.37
CA SER A 266 11.16 10.08 -7.69
C SER A 266 11.00 8.57 -7.76
N VAL A 267 9.88 8.09 -7.22
CA VAL A 267 9.40 6.71 -7.34
C VAL A 267 8.01 6.74 -7.93
N VAL A 268 7.79 5.94 -8.95
CA VAL A 268 6.47 5.70 -9.53
C VAL A 268 6.04 4.26 -9.25
N TYR A 269 4.76 4.10 -8.94
CA TYR A 269 4.10 2.80 -8.80
C TYR A 269 2.92 2.73 -9.74
N SER A 270 2.90 1.71 -10.60
CA SER A 270 1.87 1.58 -11.64
C SER A 270 0.48 1.22 -11.08
N GLY A 271 0.40 0.60 -9.87
CA GLY A 271 -0.74 -0.24 -9.56
C GLY A 271 -0.84 -1.36 -10.57
N ASP A 272 -2.01 -1.96 -10.69
CA ASP A 272 -2.34 -2.84 -11.79
C ASP A 272 -2.80 -2.01 -12.97
N THR A 273 -2.22 -2.29 -14.14
CA THR A 273 -2.55 -1.54 -15.36
C THR A 273 -2.46 -2.43 -16.58
N GLY A 274 -3.48 -2.35 -17.43
CA GLY A 274 -3.57 -3.07 -18.69
C GLY A 274 -3.14 -2.24 -19.88
N THR A 275 -3.15 -2.90 -21.00
CA THR A 275 -2.84 -2.32 -22.32
C THR A 275 -4.04 -2.30 -23.24
N LYS A 276 -5.23 -2.18 -22.68
CA LYS A 276 -6.47 -2.20 -23.45
C LYS A 276 -6.50 -1.04 -24.44
N GLY A 277 -6.64 -1.42 -25.69
CA GLY A 277 -6.53 -0.48 -26.79
C GLY A 277 -5.21 -0.69 -27.55
N ILE A 278 -4.92 -1.94 -27.94
CA ILE A 278 -3.83 -2.27 -28.86
C ILE A 278 -4.04 -1.48 -30.16
N GLY A 279 -3.35 -0.40 -30.28
CA GLY A 279 -3.39 0.55 -31.38
C GLY A 279 -2.59 1.80 -31.01
N PRO A 280 -2.39 2.74 -31.89
CA PRO A 280 -1.58 3.94 -31.65
C PRO A 280 -2.10 4.85 -30.51
N ASN A 281 -3.15 4.46 -29.82
CA ASN A 281 -3.82 5.22 -28.76
C ASN A 281 -3.95 4.40 -27.46
N HIS A 282 -2.88 3.78 -26.99
CA HIS A 282 -2.86 3.10 -25.67
C HIS A 282 -2.93 4.13 -24.53
N LEU A 283 -4.14 4.53 -24.14
CA LEU A 283 -4.33 5.57 -23.14
C LEU A 283 -3.71 5.20 -21.79
N GLY A 284 -3.83 3.96 -21.37
CA GLY A 284 -3.19 3.49 -20.13
C GLY A 284 -1.66 3.59 -20.19
N GLN A 285 -1.03 3.24 -21.32
CA GLN A 285 0.40 3.40 -21.51
C GLN A 285 0.83 4.86 -21.56
N SER A 286 0.08 5.72 -22.25
CA SER A 286 0.41 7.15 -22.31
C SER A 286 0.32 7.81 -20.94
N ASN A 287 -0.68 7.44 -20.12
CA ASN A 287 -0.81 7.94 -18.75
C ASN A 287 0.35 7.43 -17.87
N MET A 288 0.72 6.15 -18.02
CA MET A 288 1.90 5.60 -17.32
C MET A 288 3.19 6.27 -17.75
N ALA A 289 3.40 6.51 -19.06
CA ALA A 289 4.57 7.23 -19.55
C ALA A 289 4.60 8.67 -19.00
N THR A 290 3.44 9.35 -18.96
CA THR A 290 3.32 10.72 -18.46
C THR A 290 3.69 10.82 -16.98
N ILE A 291 3.15 9.96 -16.11
CA ILE A 291 3.45 10.02 -14.67
C ILE A 291 4.87 9.54 -14.36
N SER A 292 5.44 8.71 -15.24
CA SER A 292 6.77 8.12 -15.06
C SER A 292 7.89 8.96 -15.66
N GLU A 293 7.59 10.11 -16.29
CA GLU A 293 8.60 10.94 -16.92
C GLU A 293 9.80 11.20 -16.00
N ASP A 294 11.02 10.86 -16.50
CA ASP A 294 12.30 10.99 -15.81
C ASP A 294 12.36 10.33 -14.40
N ALA A 295 11.54 9.32 -14.14
CA ALA A 295 11.51 8.66 -12.83
C ALA A 295 12.84 7.95 -12.51
N ASP A 296 13.32 8.11 -11.27
CA ASP A 296 14.48 7.37 -10.78
C ASP A 296 14.17 5.88 -10.61
N MET A 297 12.91 5.57 -10.28
CA MET A 297 12.41 4.21 -10.13
C MET A 297 10.96 4.12 -10.56
N LEU A 298 10.67 3.10 -11.37
CA LEU A 298 9.31 2.68 -11.73
C LEU A 298 9.10 1.25 -11.24
N ILE A 299 8.15 1.07 -10.33
CA ILE A 299 7.67 -0.25 -9.89
C ILE A 299 6.46 -0.58 -10.76
N TYR A 300 6.57 -1.65 -11.54
CA TYR A 300 5.57 -1.99 -12.54
C TYR A 300 4.95 -3.36 -12.32
N ASP A 301 3.64 -3.44 -12.54
CA ASP A 301 2.87 -4.67 -12.62
C ASP A 301 3.42 -5.61 -13.69
N THR A 302 3.72 -6.84 -13.30
CA THR A 302 4.32 -7.86 -14.15
C THR A 302 3.59 -9.21 -13.99
N ALA A 303 2.26 -9.16 -14.08
CA ALA A 303 1.43 -10.34 -13.84
C ALA A 303 1.32 -11.28 -15.03
N VAL A 304 1.64 -10.86 -16.25
CA VAL A 304 1.50 -11.63 -17.48
C VAL A 304 2.82 -11.74 -18.25
N MET A 305 2.92 -12.81 -19.03
CA MET A 305 3.99 -13.01 -20.01
C MET A 305 3.65 -12.29 -21.33
N GLU A 306 4.59 -12.30 -22.25
CA GLU A 306 4.34 -11.85 -23.62
C GLU A 306 3.22 -12.69 -24.25
N MET A 307 2.38 -12.05 -25.07
CA MET A 307 1.26 -12.75 -25.73
C MET A 307 1.82 -13.76 -26.73
N GLY A 308 1.44 -15.01 -26.58
CA GLY A 308 1.94 -16.12 -27.39
C GLY A 308 2.91 -17.06 -26.67
N ASP A 309 3.55 -16.61 -25.58
CA ASP A 309 4.58 -17.37 -24.85
C ASP A 309 4.03 -18.16 -23.65
N ALA A 310 2.78 -17.97 -23.32
CA ALA A 310 2.10 -18.69 -22.23
C ALA A 310 0.68 -19.07 -22.65
N PRO A 311 0.03 -20.02 -21.94
CA PRO A 311 -1.39 -20.25 -22.12
C PRO A 311 -2.12 -18.92 -21.98
N ALA A 312 -2.76 -18.49 -23.05
CA ALA A 312 -3.45 -17.22 -23.08
C ALA A 312 -4.56 -17.20 -22.03
N ASN A 313 -4.45 -16.33 -21.05
CA ASN A 313 -5.57 -15.89 -20.23
C ASN A 313 -5.98 -14.50 -20.74
N PRO A 314 -6.98 -14.41 -21.65
CA PRO A 314 -7.35 -13.15 -22.25
C PRO A 314 -7.76 -12.08 -21.24
N LEU A 315 -8.37 -12.49 -20.12
CA LEU A 315 -8.76 -11.58 -19.05
C LEU A 315 -7.53 -10.93 -18.40
N PHE A 316 -6.53 -11.73 -18.05
CA PHE A 316 -5.30 -11.22 -17.45
C PHE A 316 -4.57 -10.26 -18.40
N HIS A 317 -4.51 -10.55 -19.70
CA HIS A 317 -3.89 -9.64 -20.68
C HIS A 317 -4.71 -8.36 -20.96
N ILE A 318 -5.99 -8.32 -20.58
CA ILE A 318 -6.78 -7.08 -20.59
C ILE A 318 -6.45 -6.22 -19.35
N LEU A 319 -6.20 -6.87 -18.22
CA LEU A 319 -6.02 -6.22 -16.92
C LEU A 319 -4.57 -5.82 -16.66
N HIS A 320 -3.60 -6.47 -17.30
CA HIS A 320 -2.17 -6.31 -17.01
C HIS A 320 -1.34 -6.07 -18.28
N THR A 321 -0.20 -5.42 -18.11
CA THR A 321 0.70 -5.03 -19.19
C THR A 321 1.73 -6.12 -19.49
N GLN A 322 1.86 -6.52 -20.75
CA GLN A 322 2.87 -7.49 -21.18
C GLN A 322 4.28 -6.86 -21.24
N PRO A 323 5.36 -7.67 -21.12
CA PRO A 323 6.73 -7.18 -20.96
C PRO A 323 7.22 -6.20 -22.01
N SER A 324 6.97 -6.46 -23.31
CA SER A 324 7.39 -5.56 -24.38
C SER A 324 6.78 -4.15 -24.26
N LEU A 325 5.55 -4.06 -23.79
CA LEU A 325 4.84 -2.80 -23.58
C LEU A 325 5.27 -2.09 -22.27
N ILE A 326 5.70 -2.85 -21.26
CA ILE A 326 6.37 -2.27 -20.08
C ILE A 326 7.67 -1.57 -20.52
N ALA A 327 8.44 -2.20 -21.42
CA ALA A 327 9.63 -1.58 -22.01
C ALA A 327 9.33 -0.28 -22.74
N ASP A 328 8.25 -0.24 -23.52
CA ASP A 328 7.85 0.97 -24.25
C ASP A 328 7.50 2.12 -23.32
N VAL A 329 6.77 1.86 -22.24
CA VAL A 329 6.50 2.86 -21.19
C VAL A 329 7.81 3.36 -20.57
N ALA A 330 8.67 2.44 -20.13
CA ALA A 330 9.91 2.78 -19.42
C ALA A 330 10.89 3.56 -20.32
N LYS A 331 10.98 3.22 -21.61
CA LYS A 331 11.77 3.98 -22.60
C LYS A 331 11.20 5.38 -22.85
N THR A 332 9.90 5.44 -23.15
CA THR A 332 9.22 6.70 -23.48
C THR A 332 9.35 7.68 -22.32
N ALA A 333 9.24 7.19 -21.09
CA ALA A 333 9.34 7.98 -19.88
C ALA A 333 10.79 8.21 -19.39
N ASN A 334 11.81 7.71 -20.10
CA ASN A 334 13.22 7.84 -19.68
C ASN A 334 13.48 7.35 -18.23
N VAL A 335 12.90 6.22 -17.85
CA VAL A 335 13.00 5.64 -16.51
C VAL A 335 14.43 5.13 -16.26
N LYS A 336 15.02 5.41 -15.09
CA LYS A 336 16.39 4.96 -14.77
C LYS A 336 16.44 3.54 -14.22
N THR A 337 15.45 3.14 -13.43
CA THR A 337 15.36 1.79 -12.86
C THR A 337 13.94 1.29 -12.93
N LEU A 338 13.74 0.16 -13.59
CA LEU A 338 12.47 -0.59 -13.62
C LEU A 338 12.53 -1.70 -12.57
N VAL A 339 11.49 -1.83 -11.76
CA VAL A 339 11.33 -2.88 -10.75
C VAL A 339 10.10 -3.70 -11.10
N LEU A 340 10.32 -4.95 -11.50
CA LEU A 340 9.27 -5.90 -11.85
C LEU A 340 8.63 -6.44 -10.58
N SER A 341 7.34 -6.19 -10.40
CA SER A 341 6.57 -6.56 -9.22
C SER A 341 5.21 -7.14 -9.59
N HIS A 342 4.37 -7.45 -8.62
CA HIS A 342 3.07 -8.09 -8.85
C HIS A 342 3.19 -9.43 -9.59
N LEU A 343 4.19 -10.23 -9.15
CA LEU A 343 4.56 -11.48 -9.80
C LEU A 343 3.57 -12.59 -9.46
N THR A 344 3.07 -13.26 -10.49
CA THR A 344 2.15 -14.40 -10.39
C THR A 344 2.91 -15.74 -10.43
N PRO A 345 2.25 -16.88 -10.18
CA PRO A 345 2.87 -18.19 -10.39
C PRO A 345 3.40 -18.44 -11.82
N VAL A 346 2.90 -17.69 -12.80
CA VAL A 346 3.34 -17.77 -14.20
C VAL A 346 4.59 -16.94 -14.43
N THR A 347 4.66 -15.74 -13.87
CA THR A 347 5.73 -14.77 -14.14
C THR A 347 6.90 -14.86 -13.15
N SER A 348 6.64 -15.25 -11.89
CA SER A 348 7.67 -15.35 -10.85
C SER A 348 8.83 -16.30 -11.23
N PRO A 349 8.62 -17.51 -11.77
CA PRO A 349 9.70 -18.38 -12.19
C PRO A 349 10.39 -17.95 -13.51
N ARG A 350 9.81 -16.97 -14.22
CA ARG A 350 10.25 -16.53 -15.56
C ARG A 350 10.75 -15.08 -15.58
N VAL A 351 11.14 -14.55 -14.43
CA VAL A 351 11.57 -13.14 -14.32
C VAL A 351 12.78 -12.83 -15.21
N ASP A 352 13.71 -13.76 -15.38
CA ASP A 352 14.87 -13.52 -16.24
C ASP A 352 14.46 -13.46 -17.72
N GLU A 353 13.56 -14.32 -18.18
CA GLU A 353 12.99 -14.24 -19.53
C GLU A 353 12.23 -12.92 -19.75
N ILE A 354 11.49 -12.44 -18.75
CA ILE A 354 10.81 -11.13 -18.82
C ILE A 354 11.84 -10.00 -18.97
N LYS A 355 12.97 -10.06 -18.28
CA LYS A 355 14.04 -9.08 -18.42
C LYS A 355 14.64 -9.10 -19.83
N ASP A 356 14.89 -10.28 -20.38
CA ASP A 356 15.41 -10.43 -21.74
C ASP A 356 14.44 -9.80 -22.76
N ILE A 357 13.13 -10.06 -22.64
CA ILE A 357 12.11 -9.43 -23.50
C ILE A 357 12.14 -7.91 -23.41
N ILE A 358 12.27 -7.37 -22.18
CA ILE A 358 12.29 -5.92 -21.95
C ILE A 358 13.58 -5.29 -22.51
N GLU A 359 14.72 -5.95 -22.38
CA GLU A 359 16.01 -5.53 -22.94
C GLU A 359 15.97 -5.60 -24.48
N ASP A 360 15.47 -6.69 -25.05
CA ASP A 360 15.31 -6.87 -26.50
C ASP A 360 14.33 -5.82 -27.10
N ALA A 361 13.33 -5.39 -26.34
CA ALA A 361 12.46 -4.29 -26.71
C ALA A 361 13.14 -2.90 -26.60
N GLY A 362 14.42 -2.85 -26.20
CA GLY A 362 15.28 -1.68 -26.23
C GLY A 362 15.24 -0.80 -24.98
N PHE A 363 14.86 -1.31 -23.83
CA PHE A 363 15.04 -0.60 -22.57
C PHE A 363 16.46 -0.75 -22.05
N GLU A 364 17.19 0.36 -21.94
CA GLU A 364 18.62 0.39 -21.54
C GLU A 364 18.82 0.71 -20.03
N GLY A 365 17.74 0.95 -19.30
CA GLY A 365 17.79 1.22 -17.85
C GLY A 365 18.08 -0.04 -17.03
N LYS A 366 18.18 0.12 -15.73
CA LYS A 366 18.37 -1.02 -14.82
C LYS A 366 17.06 -1.76 -14.59
N ILE A 367 17.05 -3.08 -14.76
CA ILE A 367 15.90 -3.93 -14.45
C ILE A 367 16.18 -4.72 -13.17
N LYS A 368 15.22 -4.72 -12.25
CA LYS A 368 15.30 -5.45 -10.98
C LYS A 368 14.00 -6.20 -10.71
N GLU A 369 14.12 -7.34 -10.05
CA GLU A 369 13.01 -8.08 -9.51
C GLU A 369 12.65 -7.55 -8.12
N ALA A 370 11.38 -7.29 -7.86
CA ALA A 370 10.88 -7.02 -6.52
C ALA A 370 10.95 -8.30 -5.66
N LYS A 371 11.42 -8.16 -4.42
CA LYS A 371 11.47 -9.25 -3.44
C LYS A 371 10.99 -8.73 -2.10
N ASP A 372 10.17 -9.51 -1.42
CA ASP A 372 9.64 -9.14 -0.10
C ASP A 372 10.78 -8.77 0.86
N LEU A 373 10.58 -7.71 1.63
CA LEU A 373 11.50 -7.11 2.59
C LEU A 373 12.77 -6.48 1.98
N LYS A 374 12.91 -6.45 0.65
CA LYS A 374 14.02 -5.77 0.01
C LYS A 374 13.81 -4.25 0.05
N VAL A 375 14.89 -3.53 0.39
CA VAL A 375 14.92 -2.06 0.38
C VAL A 375 15.66 -1.56 -0.85
N TYR A 376 15.06 -0.64 -1.57
CA TYR A 376 15.66 0.13 -2.65
C TYR A 376 15.92 1.54 -2.15
N ASN A 377 17.18 1.91 -2.05
CA ASN A 377 17.60 3.26 -1.63
C ASN A 377 17.90 4.11 -2.85
N LEU A 378 17.22 5.25 -2.95
CA LEU A 378 17.50 6.28 -3.93
C LEU A 378 18.49 7.27 -3.31
N SER A 379 19.69 7.26 -3.81
CA SER A 379 20.75 8.19 -3.44
C SER A 379 21.37 8.69 -4.73
N LYS A 380 21.98 9.87 -4.74
CA LYS A 380 22.74 10.35 -5.90
C LYS A 380 23.71 9.25 -6.29
N MET A 381 23.33 8.46 -7.28
CA MET A 381 24.33 7.70 -8.00
C MET A 381 25.17 8.75 -8.70
N SER A 382 26.48 8.77 -8.39
CA SER A 382 27.40 9.62 -9.11
C SER A 382 27.06 9.56 -10.60
N ARG A 383 26.68 10.69 -11.19
CA ARG A 383 26.68 10.83 -12.63
C ARG A 383 28.11 10.50 -13.07
N LYS A 384 28.32 9.32 -13.63
CA LYS A 384 29.50 9.01 -14.40
C LYS A 384 29.26 9.43 -15.83
#